data_175271706f1ba865dcb3966c6e7b29b8
#
_entry.id   175271706f1ba865dcb3966c6e7b29b8
#
_cell.length_a   1.000
_cell.length_b   1.000
_cell.length_c   1.000
_cell.angle_alpha   90.00
_cell.angle_beta   90.00
_cell.angle_gamma   90.00
#
_symmetry.space_group_name_H-M   'P 1'
#
loop_
_entity.id
_entity.type
_entity.pdbx_description
1 polymer ?
#
loop_
_entity_poly.entity_id
_entity_poly.type
_entity_poly.pdbx_seq_one_letter_code
_entity_poly.pdbx_strand_id
1 'polypeptide(L)'
;DAPVYPTTETTIESMGLNVLRTDFNNYKETENMIKSNSIDMVLIQHTRQKPEDSYNLAELIKTIRTADSNITVIIDDNYAILKTEKNGIDSGADLSAFSMFKLLGPEGIGCLIGKKELIDKIRSKNYSGGGQVQGHEAMEVLRGLVYAPVALAIQAEENEKLVSELNNNLKYPYIKQAFLANAQSKVLLIEFHDEIAEKLLTEAEKLGALPNPVGAESKYEIAPLFYRVSGTFLKSDPALAKRMIRINPNRAGFETIIRILENAYKKL
;
A
#
# COMPACT_ATOMS: atom_id res chain seq x y z
N ASP A 1 -14.24 6.95 6.46
CA ASP A 1 -12.83 6.92 6.11
C ASP A 1 -12.22 5.56 6.44
N ALA A 2 -11.23 5.14 5.66
CA ALA A 2 -10.48 3.94 5.96
C ALA A 2 -9.57 4.18 7.17
N PRO A 3 -9.49 3.24 8.14
CA PRO A 3 -8.60 3.40 9.28
C PRO A 3 -7.14 3.40 8.82
N VAL A 4 -6.28 4.09 9.56
CA VAL A 4 -4.83 3.99 9.37
C VAL A 4 -4.35 2.55 9.57
N TYR A 5 -3.19 2.24 9.01
CA TYR A 5 -2.61 0.91 9.19
C TYR A 5 -2.38 0.60 10.68
N PRO A 6 -2.66 -0.62 11.18
CA PRO A 6 -2.64 -0.93 12.62
C PRO A 6 -1.35 -0.57 13.34
N THR A 7 -0.18 -0.78 12.71
CA THR A 7 1.11 -0.42 13.34
C THR A 7 1.30 1.10 13.42
N THR A 8 0.78 1.85 12.47
CA THR A 8 0.77 3.33 12.51
C THR A 8 -0.12 3.81 13.65
N GLU A 9 -1.30 3.22 13.81
CA GLU A 9 -2.21 3.53 14.92
C GLU A 9 -1.55 3.30 16.27
N THR A 10 -0.96 2.12 16.48
CA THR A 10 -0.21 1.79 17.70
C THR A 10 0.91 2.79 17.99
N THR A 11 1.63 3.23 16.95
CA THR A 11 2.71 4.22 17.11
C THR A 11 2.15 5.57 17.55
N ILE A 12 1.09 6.06 16.92
CA ILE A 12 0.43 7.32 17.29
C ILE A 12 -0.05 7.30 18.73
N GLU A 13 -0.71 6.21 19.13
CA GLU A 13 -1.18 6.01 20.51
C GLU A 13 -0.04 6.01 21.53
N SER A 14 1.05 5.31 21.22
CA SER A 14 2.22 5.23 22.10
C SER A 14 2.94 6.57 22.30
N MET A 15 2.78 7.50 21.34
CA MET A 15 3.35 8.85 21.42
C MET A 15 2.49 9.80 22.25
N GLY A 16 1.29 9.39 22.69
CA GLY A 16 0.38 10.23 23.49
C GLY A 16 -0.15 11.45 22.73
N LEU A 17 -0.28 11.36 21.42
CA LEU A 17 -0.82 12.44 20.59
C LEU A 17 -2.35 12.53 20.72
N ASN A 18 -2.86 13.75 20.73
CA ASN A 18 -4.29 13.98 20.60
C ASN A 18 -4.69 13.81 19.13
N VAL A 19 -5.51 12.81 18.84
CA VAL A 19 -5.89 12.47 17.47
C VAL A 19 -7.34 12.85 17.19
N LEU A 20 -7.53 13.73 16.21
CA LEU A 20 -8.83 13.96 15.59
C LEU A 20 -8.89 13.20 14.27
N ARG A 21 -10.03 12.57 13.98
CA ARG A 21 -10.25 11.79 12.76
C ARG A 21 -11.32 12.46 11.91
N THR A 22 -11.06 12.57 10.60
CA THR A 22 -12.01 13.10 9.62
C THR A 22 -12.04 12.22 8.38
N ASP A 23 -13.10 12.33 7.58
CA ASP A 23 -13.17 11.69 6.28
C ASP A 23 -12.55 12.58 5.21
N PHE A 24 -11.35 12.19 4.71
CA PHE A 24 -10.66 12.93 3.67
C PHE A 24 -11.36 12.91 2.30
N ASN A 25 -12.37 12.07 2.10
CA ASN A 25 -13.25 12.17 0.92
C ASN A 25 -14.22 13.36 1.06
N ASN A 26 -14.44 13.87 2.28
CA ASN A 26 -15.27 15.04 2.55
C ASN A 26 -14.39 16.27 2.84
N TYR A 27 -13.99 16.97 1.79
CA TYR A 27 -13.10 18.15 1.91
C TYR A 27 -13.69 19.25 2.79
N LYS A 28 -15.00 19.44 2.76
CA LYS A 28 -15.68 20.45 3.59
C LYS A 28 -15.65 20.10 5.07
N GLU A 29 -15.83 18.85 5.40
CA GLU A 29 -15.70 18.38 6.79
C GLU A 29 -14.27 18.53 7.30
N THR A 30 -13.29 18.14 6.48
CA THR A 30 -11.87 18.32 6.78
C THR A 30 -11.52 19.79 7.02
N GLU A 31 -11.97 20.69 6.15
CA GLU A 31 -11.77 22.13 6.29
C GLU A 31 -12.39 22.67 7.60
N ASN A 32 -13.63 22.29 7.89
CA ASN A 32 -14.33 22.70 9.10
C ASN A 32 -13.64 22.19 10.37
N MET A 33 -13.18 20.95 10.36
CA MET A 33 -12.44 20.38 11.48
C MET A 33 -11.16 21.15 11.77
N ILE A 34 -10.41 21.50 10.73
CA ILE A 34 -9.18 22.29 10.88
C ILE A 34 -9.49 23.67 11.43
N LYS A 35 -10.49 24.38 10.89
CA LYS A 35 -10.86 25.71 11.35
C LYS A 35 -11.41 25.76 12.78
N SER A 36 -12.01 24.66 13.25
CA SER A 36 -12.63 24.58 14.58
C SER A 36 -11.70 24.07 15.67
N ASN A 37 -10.50 23.61 15.32
CA ASN A 37 -9.54 23.01 16.25
C ASN A 37 -8.14 23.56 16.01
N SER A 38 -7.29 23.52 17.03
CA SER A 38 -5.86 23.79 16.88
C SER A 38 -5.17 22.50 16.41
N ILE A 39 -4.79 22.46 15.15
CA ILE A 39 -4.15 21.30 14.52
C ILE A 39 -2.71 21.63 14.19
N ASP A 40 -1.76 20.90 14.75
CA ASP A 40 -0.34 21.09 14.45
C ASP A 40 0.09 20.33 13.19
N MET A 41 -0.53 19.16 12.96
CA MET A 41 -0.11 18.25 11.91
C MET A 41 -1.29 17.42 11.36
N VAL A 42 -1.25 17.17 10.07
CA VAL A 42 -2.17 16.23 9.40
C VAL A 42 -1.37 15.09 8.81
N LEU A 43 -1.74 13.84 9.17
CA LEU A 43 -1.22 12.62 8.58
C LEU A 43 -2.24 12.08 7.57
N ILE A 44 -1.81 11.91 6.32
CA ILE A 44 -2.63 11.39 5.24
C ILE A 44 -2.02 10.09 4.72
N GLN A 45 -2.80 9.03 4.68
CA GLN A 45 -2.39 7.79 4.01
C GLN A 45 -2.70 7.91 2.51
N HIS A 46 -1.67 7.89 1.65
CA HIS A 46 -1.83 8.08 0.21
C HIS A 46 -2.66 6.95 -0.43
N THR A 47 -2.37 5.70 -0.06
CA THR A 47 -3.15 4.55 -0.53
C THR A 47 -4.25 4.18 0.45
N ARG A 48 -5.43 3.77 -0.08
CA ARG A 48 -6.61 3.47 0.71
C ARG A 48 -6.83 1.98 0.83
N GLN A 49 -7.56 1.62 1.87
CA GLN A 49 -7.90 0.23 2.15
C GLN A 49 -9.23 -0.20 1.50
N LYS A 50 -10.02 0.73 1.02
CA LYS A 50 -11.23 0.44 0.27
C LYS A 50 -11.00 0.78 -1.20
N PRO A 51 -11.39 -0.09 -2.15
CA PRO A 51 -11.21 0.18 -3.57
C PRO A 51 -11.88 1.47 -4.07
N GLU A 52 -13.03 1.81 -3.49
CA GLU A 52 -13.83 3.00 -3.81
C GLU A 52 -13.33 4.27 -3.11
N ASP A 53 -12.48 4.12 -2.11
CA ASP A 53 -11.99 5.23 -1.29
C ASP A 53 -10.80 5.89 -1.99
N SER A 54 -11.08 6.99 -2.70
CA SER A 54 -10.12 7.64 -3.58
C SER A 54 -10.30 9.15 -3.57
N TYR A 55 -9.53 9.87 -2.78
CA TYR A 55 -9.44 11.33 -2.87
C TYR A 55 -8.26 11.77 -3.73
N ASN A 56 -8.37 12.95 -4.33
CA ASN A 56 -7.24 13.59 -4.98
C ASN A 56 -6.32 14.20 -3.91
N LEU A 57 -5.11 13.66 -3.78
CA LEU A 57 -4.18 14.06 -2.72
C LEU A 57 -3.79 15.54 -2.82
N ALA A 58 -3.54 16.05 -4.03
CA ALA A 58 -3.15 17.46 -4.22
C ALA A 58 -4.28 18.43 -3.87
N GLU A 59 -5.53 18.10 -4.23
CA GLU A 59 -6.69 18.90 -3.85
C GLU A 59 -6.97 18.86 -2.35
N LEU A 60 -6.81 17.71 -1.72
CA LEU A 60 -6.93 17.60 -0.26
C LEU A 60 -5.88 18.47 0.44
N ILE A 61 -4.61 18.38 0.03
CA ILE A 61 -3.54 19.21 0.60
C ILE A 61 -3.83 20.70 0.38
N LYS A 62 -4.31 21.07 -0.79
CA LYS A 62 -4.74 22.47 -1.06
C LYS A 62 -5.86 22.91 -0.12
N THR A 63 -6.84 22.06 0.14
CA THR A 63 -7.93 22.33 1.09
C THR A 63 -7.38 22.56 2.50
N ILE A 64 -6.49 21.70 2.97
CA ILE A 64 -5.82 21.83 4.27
C ILE A 64 -5.05 23.15 4.37
N ARG A 65 -4.26 23.49 3.34
CA ARG A 65 -3.48 24.74 3.30
C ARG A 65 -4.36 26.00 3.26
N THR A 66 -5.53 25.90 2.64
CA THR A 66 -6.51 27.00 2.60
C THR A 66 -7.15 27.20 3.98
N ALA A 67 -7.37 26.13 4.72
CA ALA A 67 -7.91 26.19 6.08
C ALA A 67 -6.88 26.74 7.09
N ASP A 68 -5.63 26.27 7.03
CA ASP A 68 -4.49 26.77 7.78
C ASP A 68 -3.17 26.44 7.04
N SER A 69 -2.46 27.49 6.64
CA SER A 69 -1.19 27.36 5.90
C SER A 69 -0.02 26.86 6.75
N ASN A 70 -0.11 26.93 8.08
CA ASN A 70 0.97 26.58 9.02
C ASN A 70 0.99 25.09 9.39
N ILE A 71 -0.08 24.35 9.11
CA ILE A 71 -0.16 22.93 9.42
C ILE A 71 0.94 22.15 8.71
N THR A 72 1.64 21.29 9.44
CA THR A 72 2.57 20.34 8.84
C THR A 72 1.79 19.18 8.22
N VAL A 73 1.95 18.95 6.93
CA VAL A 73 1.31 17.83 6.22
C VAL A 73 2.31 16.71 5.99
N ILE A 74 2.02 15.54 6.53
CA ILE A 74 2.81 14.31 6.38
C ILE A 74 2.00 13.29 5.59
N ILE A 75 2.62 12.68 4.59
CA ILE A 75 2.01 11.61 3.80
C ILE A 75 2.66 10.27 4.13
N ASP A 76 1.83 9.27 4.37
CA ASP A 76 2.23 7.88 4.34
C ASP A 76 2.19 7.38 2.88
N ASP A 77 3.36 7.37 2.24
CA ASP A 77 3.55 6.91 0.86
C ASP A 77 3.97 5.43 0.78
N ASN A 78 3.84 4.68 1.87
CA ASN A 78 4.43 3.36 2.01
C ASN A 78 4.08 2.40 0.86
N TYR A 79 2.89 2.50 0.32
CA TYR A 79 2.46 1.72 -0.85
C TYR A 79 2.30 2.53 -2.14
N ALA A 80 2.55 3.84 -2.09
CA ALA A 80 2.37 4.71 -3.25
C ALA A 80 3.68 5.06 -3.95
N ILE A 81 4.78 5.14 -3.20
CA ILE A 81 6.08 5.55 -3.74
C ILE A 81 6.50 4.69 -4.94
N LEU A 82 6.89 5.32 -6.04
CA LEU A 82 7.22 4.72 -7.34
C LEU A 82 6.09 3.93 -8.02
N LYS A 83 4.85 4.02 -7.51
CA LYS A 83 3.69 3.30 -8.04
C LYS A 83 2.51 4.22 -8.39
N THR A 84 2.61 5.49 -8.01
CA THR A 84 1.72 6.57 -8.39
C THR A 84 2.49 7.60 -9.19
N GLU A 85 1.79 8.37 -10.01
CA GLU A 85 2.41 9.43 -10.83
C GLU A 85 3.10 10.49 -9.97
N LYS A 86 2.50 10.84 -8.83
CA LYS A 86 3.02 11.81 -7.87
C LYS A 86 3.05 11.22 -6.47
N ASN A 87 4.16 11.39 -5.77
CA ASN A 87 4.26 11.10 -4.35
C ASN A 87 3.68 12.25 -3.50
N GLY A 88 3.72 12.12 -2.18
CA GLY A 88 3.21 13.14 -1.27
C GLY A 88 3.89 14.50 -1.43
N ILE A 89 5.21 14.52 -1.65
CA ILE A 89 5.96 15.79 -1.84
C ILE A 89 5.57 16.46 -3.15
N ASP A 90 5.49 15.70 -4.25
CA ASP A 90 5.05 16.20 -5.55
C ASP A 90 3.61 16.72 -5.50
N SER A 91 2.81 16.23 -4.56
CA SER A 91 1.44 16.66 -4.30
C SER A 91 1.32 17.88 -3.36
N GLY A 92 2.45 18.38 -2.81
CA GLY A 92 2.49 19.59 -1.97
C GLY A 92 2.61 19.37 -0.46
N ALA A 93 2.90 18.16 0.00
CA ALA A 93 3.14 17.86 1.41
C ALA A 93 4.49 18.40 1.90
N ASP A 94 4.65 18.48 3.22
CA ASP A 94 5.91 18.86 3.86
C ASP A 94 6.85 17.69 4.04
N LEU A 95 6.29 16.52 4.33
CA LEU A 95 7.02 15.26 4.56
C LEU A 95 6.29 14.10 3.89
N SER A 96 7.06 13.16 3.39
CA SER A 96 6.57 11.86 2.90
C SER A 96 7.42 10.75 3.51
N ALA A 97 6.75 9.75 4.07
CA ALA A 97 7.36 8.62 4.77
C ALA A 97 7.02 7.30 4.08
N PHE A 98 8.00 6.41 3.95
CA PHE A 98 7.81 5.08 3.38
C PHE A 98 8.90 4.10 3.82
N SER A 99 8.58 2.82 3.79
CA SER A 99 9.52 1.74 4.09
C SER A 99 10.38 1.39 2.87
N MET A 100 11.69 1.29 3.06
CA MET A 100 12.61 0.85 2.01
C MET A 100 12.39 -0.59 1.58
N PHE A 101 11.82 -1.41 2.44
CA PHE A 101 11.41 -2.78 2.10
C PHE A 101 10.42 -2.82 0.92
N LYS A 102 9.52 -1.83 0.82
CA LYS A 102 8.57 -1.70 -0.31
C LYS A 102 9.24 -1.34 -1.64
N LEU A 103 10.49 -0.91 -1.58
CA LEU A 103 11.34 -0.57 -2.72
C LEU A 103 12.52 -1.54 -2.86
N LEU A 104 12.33 -2.81 -2.52
CA LEU A 104 13.33 -3.87 -2.61
C LEU A 104 14.59 -3.62 -1.77
N GLY A 105 14.50 -2.73 -0.80
CA GLY A 105 15.53 -2.48 0.21
C GLY A 105 15.40 -3.42 1.41
N PRO A 106 16.24 -3.23 2.44
CA PRO A 106 16.22 -4.02 3.65
C PRO A 106 14.98 -3.75 4.52
N GLU A 107 14.59 -4.73 5.31
CA GLU A 107 13.56 -4.59 6.33
C GLU A 107 14.02 -3.67 7.47
N GLY A 108 13.06 -3.07 8.16
CA GLY A 108 13.33 -2.24 9.35
C GLY A 108 13.85 -0.83 9.04
N ILE A 109 14.06 -0.48 7.77
CA ILE A 109 14.53 0.84 7.37
C ILE A 109 13.40 1.64 6.75
N GLY A 110 13.11 2.82 7.34
CA GLY A 110 12.24 3.83 6.80
C GLY A 110 13.01 4.92 6.05
N CYS A 111 12.36 5.53 5.10
CA CYS A 111 12.81 6.74 4.41
C CYS A 111 11.84 7.87 4.69
N LEU A 112 12.39 9.05 4.97
CA LEU A 112 11.64 10.28 5.11
C LEU A 112 12.23 11.30 4.16
N ILE A 113 11.41 11.86 3.29
CA ILE A 113 11.77 12.93 2.36
C ILE A 113 10.89 14.16 2.61
N GLY A 114 11.37 15.34 2.26
CA GLY A 114 10.57 16.55 2.39
C GLY A 114 11.37 17.80 2.64
N LYS A 115 10.75 18.78 3.26
CA LYS A 115 11.34 20.11 3.53
C LYS A 115 12.62 19.98 4.34
N LYS A 116 13.67 20.62 3.83
CA LYS A 116 15.02 20.54 4.40
C LYS A 116 15.06 20.90 5.89
N GLU A 117 14.36 21.95 6.30
CA GLU A 117 14.33 22.40 7.70
C GLU A 117 13.73 21.34 8.65
N LEU A 118 12.72 20.60 8.20
CA LEU A 118 12.11 19.53 8.99
C LEU A 118 13.03 18.30 9.05
N ILE A 119 13.63 17.93 7.94
CA ILE A 119 14.59 16.81 7.87
C ILE A 119 15.82 17.13 8.74
N ASP A 120 16.38 18.32 8.66
CA ASP A 120 17.54 18.73 9.47
C ASP A 120 17.20 18.74 10.98
N LYS A 121 16.00 19.16 11.34
CA LYS A 121 15.53 19.11 12.73
C LYS A 121 15.44 17.67 13.26
N ILE A 122 14.92 16.74 12.47
CA ILE A 122 14.86 15.32 12.84
C ILE A 122 16.27 14.72 12.92
N ARG A 123 17.11 14.99 11.91
CA ARG A 123 18.51 14.52 11.87
C ARG A 123 19.31 14.98 13.08
N SER A 124 19.16 16.26 13.48
CA SER A 124 19.88 16.81 14.63
C SER A 124 19.50 16.14 15.96
N LYS A 125 18.28 15.64 16.07
CA LYS A 125 17.80 14.89 17.25
C LYS A 125 18.18 13.41 17.22
N ASN A 126 18.37 12.86 16.02
CA ASN A 126 18.69 11.45 15.79
C ASN A 126 20.20 11.21 15.52
N TYR A 127 21.09 12.10 15.92
CA TYR A 127 22.51 12.02 15.59
C TYR A 127 23.24 10.89 16.32
N SER A 128 22.68 10.33 17.37
CA SER A 128 23.26 9.23 18.14
C SER A 128 22.21 8.19 18.52
N GLY A 129 22.68 6.98 18.85
CA GLY A 129 21.81 5.85 19.21
C GLY A 129 21.32 5.05 18.00
N GLY A 130 20.39 4.17 18.22
CA GLY A 130 19.90 3.19 17.23
C GLY A 130 19.01 3.74 16.11
N GLY A 131 18.77 5.05 16.04
CA GLY A 131 17.87 5.66 15.06
C GLY A 131 18.52 5.97 13.70
N GLN A 132 19.84 5.73 13.55
CA GLN A 132 20.55 6.03 12.31
C GLN A 132 20.88 4.77 11.51
N VAL A 133 20.63 4.85 10.20
CA VAL A 133 21.03 3.82 9.24
C VAL A 133 22.55 3.78 9.12
N GLN A 134 23.14 2.59 9.19
CA GLN A 134 24.56 2.37 9.03
C GLN A 134 24.98 2.33 7.56
N GLY A 135 26.26 2.52 7.27
CA GLY A 135 26.76 2.59 5.90
C GLY A 135 26.41 1.37 5.03
N HIS A 136 26.48 0.16 5.60
CA HIS A 136 26.14 -1.06 4.87
C HIS A 136 24.63 -1.16 4.58
N GLU A 137 23.79 -0.72 5.49
CA GLU A 137 22.33 -0.65 5.30
C GLU A 137 21.98 0.38 4.22
N ALA A 138 22.61 1.56 4.24
CA ALA A 138 22.43 2.59 3.21
C ALA A 138 22.83 2.08 1.82
N MET A 139 23.86 1.28 1.70
CA MET A 139 24.26 0.65 0.44
C MET A 139 23.18 -0.34 -0.06
N GLU A 140 22.59 -1.12 0.83
CA GLU A 140 21.48 -2.02 0.46
C GLU A 140 20.21 -1.23 0.03
N VAL A 141 19.94 -0.11 0.70
CA VAL A 141 18.87 0.82 0.29
C VAL A 141 19.12 1.32 -1.14
N LEU A 142 20.33 1.80 -1.44
CA LEU A 142 20.66 2.29 -2.79
C LEU A 142 20.55 1.20 -3.84
N ARG A 143 20.98 -0.02 -3.56
CA ARG A 143 20.80 -1.16 -4.46
C ARG A 143 19.32 -1.45 -4.73
N GLY A 144 18.49 -1.43 -3.69
CA GLY A 144 17.04 -1.57 -3.84
C GLY A 144 16.44 -0.49 -4.75
N LEU A 145 16.81 0.77 -4.53
CA LEU A 145 16.33 1.91 -5.33
C LEU A 145 16.71 1.82 -6.81
N VAL A 146 17.86 1.25 -7.15
CA VAL A 146 18.24 1.02 -8.55
C VAL A 146 17.35 -0.03 -9.21
N TYR A 147 16.94 -1.06 -8.47
CA TYR A 147 16.11 -2.16 -8.97
C TYR A 147 14.61 -1.85 -9.00
N ALA A 148 14.13 -1.10 -8.00
CA ALA A 148 12.72 -0.92 -7.75
C ALA A 148 11.93 -0.37 -8.96
N PRO A 149 12.37 0.67 -9.68
CA PRO A 149 11.60 1.21 -10.81
C PRO A 149 11.29 0.16 -11.87
N VAL A 150 12.29 -0.65 -12.24
CA VAL A 150 12.13 -1.68 -13.28
C VAL A 150 11.26 -2.83 -12.77
N ALA A 151 11.51 -3.33 -11.56
CA ALA A 151 10.75 -4.43 -11.00
C ALA A 151 9.27 -4.07 -10.80
N LEU A 152 8.99 -2.85 -10.34
CA LEU A 152 7.62 -2.38 -10.14
C LEU A 152 6.90 -2.09 -11.46
N ALA A 153 7.61 -1.62 -12.50
CA ALA A 153 7.04 -1.44 -13.82
C ALA A 153 6.63 -2.77 -14.46
N ILE A 154 7.49 -3.80 -14.39
CA ILE A 154 7.17 -5.15 -14.86
C ILE A 154 5.97 -5.71 -14.11
N GLN A 155 5.95 -5.57 -12.78
CA GLN A 155 4.83 -6.02 -11.94
C GLN A 155 3.51 -5.33 -12.32
N ALA A 156 3.54 -4.03 -12.61
CA ALA A 156 2.37 -3.29 -13.04
C ALA A 156 1.86 -3.80 -14.40
N GLU A 157 2.75 -4.02 -15.37
CA GLU A 157 2.41 -4.56 -16.69
C GLU A 157 1.77 -5.96 -16.57
N GLU A 158 2.34 -6.85 -15.76
CA GLU A 158 1.77 -8.19 -15.55
C GLU A 158 0.39 -8.13 -14.88
N ASN A 159 0.21 -7.23 -13.91
CA ASN A 159 -1.09 -7.01 -13.29
C ASN A 159 -2.15 -6.51 -14.28
N GLU A 160 -1.81 -5.60 -15.17
CA GLU A 160 -2.73 -5.09 -16.21
C GLU A 160 -3.15 -6.21 -17.18
N LYS A 161 -2.21 -7.05 -17.61
CA LYS A 161 -2.51 -8.26 -18.41
C LYS A 161 -3.46 -9.21 -17.68
N LEU A 162 -3.19 -9.45 -16.38
CA LEU A 162 -4.02 -10.33 -15.55
C LEU A 162 -5.45 -9.79 -15.39
N VAL A 163 -5.61 -8.50 -15.14
CA VAL A 163 -6.96 -7.87 -15.06
C VAL A 163 -7.72 -8.06 -16.36
N SER A 164 -7.07 -7.79 -17.50
CA SER A 164 -7.69 -7.94 -18.81
C SER A 164 -8.13 -9.38 -19.09
N GLU A 165 -7.28 -10.34 -18.79
CA GLU A 165 -7.52 -11.77 -19.03
C GLU A 165 -8.61 -12.33 -18.09
N LEU A 166 -8.51 -12.06 -16.80
CA LEU A 166 -9.37 -12.67 -15.78
C LEU A 166 -10.81 -12.13 -15.79
N ASN A 167 -11.05 -10.97 -16.40
CA ASN A 167 -12.41 -10.46 -16.63
C ASN A 167 -13.06 -11.04 -17.90
N ASN A 168 -12.44 -12.02 -18.56
CA ASN A 168 -13.08 -12.78 -19.62
C ASN A 168 -14.02 -13.85 -19.03
N ASN A 169 -15.28 -13.48 -18.81
CA ASN A 169 -16.29 -14.32 -18.18
C ASN A 169 -16.59 -15.62 -18.93
N LEU A 170 -16.32 -15.70 -20.23
CA LEU A 170 -16.46 -16.95 -21.01
C LEU A 170 -15.38 -17.96 -20.64
N LYS A 171 -14.18 -17.47 -20.34
CA LYS A 171 -13.06 -18.34 -19.98
C LYS A 171 -13.00 -18.63 -18.48
N TYR A 172 -13.37 -17.67 -17.66
CA TYR A 172 -13.32 -17.74 -16.19
C TYR A 172 -14.70 -17.48 -15.55
N PRO A 173 -15.71 -18.33 -15.78
CA PRO A 173 -17.08 -18.09 -15.31
C PRO A 173 -17.22 -18.09 -13.79
N TYR A 174 -16.22 -18.54 -13.05
CA TYR A 174 -16.18 -18.55 -11.58
C TYR A 174 -15.66 -17.23 -10.98
N ILE A 175 -15.03 -16.38 -11.81
CA ILE A 175 -14.55 -15.06 -11.39
C ILE A 175 -15.66 -14.04 -11.61
N LYS A 176 -16.04 -13.35 -10.54
CA LYS A 176 -17.00 -12.25 -10.60
C LYS A 176 -16.35 -11.00 -11.17
N GLN A 177 -15.15 -10.67 -10.69
CA GLN A 177 -14.34 -9.55 -11.17
C GLN A 177 -12.87 -9.68 -10.74
N ALA A 178 -11.99 -9.10 -11.52
CA ALA A 178 -10.58 -8.89 -11.20
C ALA A 178 -10.24 -7.41 -11.38
N PHE A 179 -9.57 -6.80 -10.40
CA PHE A 179 -9.24 -5.38 -10.45
C PHE A 179 -7.98 -5.07 -9.65
N LEU A 180 -7.37 -3.93 -9.95
CA LEU A 180 -6.20 -3.44 -9.20
C LEU A 180 -6.69 -2.63 -8.01
N ALA A 181 -6.20 -2.97 -6.82
CA ALA A 181 -6.53 -2.21 -5.63
C ALA A 181 -5.91 -0.81 -5.70
N ASN A 182 -6.70 0.21 -5.45
CA ASN A 182 -6.20 1.55 -5.19
C ASN A 182 -5.36 1.58 -3.91
N ALA A 183 -5.80 0.84 -2.89
CA ALA A 183 -5.04 0.55 -1.70
C ALA A 183 -3.97 -0.51 -1.98
N GLN A 184 -2.80 -0.38 -1.39
CA GLN A 184 -1.68 -1.33 -1.53
C GLN A 184 -1.09 -1.43 -2.95
N SER A 185 -1.08 -0.31 -3.67
CA SER A 185 -0.23 -0.13 -4.84
C SER A 185 -0.43 -1.16 -5.93
N LYS A 186 -1.61 -1.20 -6.49
CA LYS A 186 -1.91 -2.03 -7.66
C LYS A 186 -1.72 -3.54 -7.40
N VAL A 187 -2.01 -4.00 -6.17
CA VAL A 187 -2.18 -5.43 -5.91
C VAL A 187 -3.43 -5.90 -6.64
N LEU A 188 -3.33 -7.01 -7.36
CA LEU A 188 -4.46 -7.63 -8.02
C LEU A 188 -5.41 -8.24 -6.99
N LEU A 189 -6.68 -7.89 -7.08
CA LEU A 189 -7.79 -8.48 -6.33
C LEU A 189 -8.65 -9.31 -7.28
N ILE A 190 -9.02 -10.51 -6.85
CA ILE A 190 -9.94 -11.39 -7.58
C ILE A 190 -11.09 -11.73 -6.66
N GLU A 191 -12.30 -11.35 -7.05
CA GLU A 191 -13.54 -11.76 -6.39
C GLU A 191 -14.19 -12.90 -7.17
N PHE A 192 -14.59 -13.94 -6.45
CA PHE A 192 -15.29 -15.11 -6.98
C PHE A 192 -16.79 -14.99 -6.74
N HIS A 193 -17.60 -15.69 -7.56
CA HIS A 193 -19.04 -15.81 -7.31
C HIS A 193 -19.32 -16.64 -6.06
N ASP A 194 -18.52 -17.67 -5.82
CA ASP A 194 -18.67 -18.64 -4.74
C ASP A 194 -17.66 -18.44 -3.61
N GLU A 195 -17.91 -19.02 -2.44
CA GLU A 195 -17.04 -18.99 -1.26
C GLU A 195 -15.88 -19.99 -1.38
N ILE A 196 -15.00 -19.79 -2.36
CA ILE A 196 -13.89 -20.71 -2.69
C ILE A 196 -12.50 -20.18 -2.29
N ALA A 197 -12.39 -18.95 -1.81
CA ALA A 197 -11.10 -18.26 -1.64
C ALA A 197 -10.12 -19.07 -0.77
N GLU A 198 -10.54 -19.58 0.37
CA GLU A 198 -9.66 -20.30 1.31
C GLU A 198 -9.14 -21.63 0.69
N LYS A 199 -10.04 -22.38 0.06
CA LYS A 199 -9.67 -23.65 -0.60
C LYS A 199 -8.73 -23.40 -1.77
N LEU A 200 -9.00 -22.36 -2.57
CA LEU A 200 -8.18 -22.00 -3.71
C LEU A 200 -6.78 -21.58 -3.27
N LEU A 201 -6.64 -20.80 -2.19
CA LEU A 201 -5.32 -20.45 -1.63
C LEU A 201 -4.54 -21.69 -1.21
N THR A 202 -5.20 -22.66 -0.54
CA THR A 202 -4.58 -23.91 -0.13
C THR A 202 -4.07 -24.73 -1.33
N GLU A 203 -4.83 -24.80 -2.41
CA GLU A 203 -4.38 -25.49 -3.62
C GLU A 203 -3.32 -24.72 -4.40
N ALA A 204 -3.40 -23.39 -4.44
CA ALA A 204 -2.38 -22.55 -5.07
C ALA A 204 -1.00 -22.71 -4.40
N GLU A 205 -0.96 -22.80 -3.07
CA GLU A 205 0.28 -23.05 -2.31
C GLU A 205 0.95 -24.36 -2.74
N LYS A 206 0.19 -25.42 -2.92
CA LYS A 206 0.70 -26.72 -3.41
C LYS A 206 1.26 -26.65 -4.85
N LEU A 207 0.90 -25.61 -5.60
CA LEU A 207 1.32 -25.38 -6.98
C LEU A 207 2.46 -24.36 -7.09
N GLY A 208 3.02 -23.90 -5.96
CA GLY A 208 4.18 -23.04 -5.89
C GLY A 208 3.87 -21.56 -5.68
N ALA A 209 2.64 -21.20 -5.35
CA ALA A 209 2.36 -19.87 -4.86
C ALA A 209 2.87 -19.71 -3.42
N LEU A 210 3.35 -18.51 -3.08
CA LEU A 210 3.74 -18.18 -1.71
C LEU A 210 2.49 -17.86 -0.89
N PRO A 211 2.40 -18.37 0.35
CA PRO A 211 1.30 -18.04 1.25
C PRO A 211 1.55 -16.71 1.99
N ASN A 212 0.50 -16.17 2.63
CA ASN A 212 0.68 -15.14 3.63
C ASN A 212 1.38 -15.75 4.88
N PRO A 213 2.33 -15.11 5.57
CA PRO A 213 2.62 -13.66 5.52
C PRO A 213 3.93 -13.29 4.83
N VAL A 214 4.33 -13.95 3.79
CA VAL A 214 5.52 -13.54 3.03
C VAL A 214 5.41 -12.07 2.66
N GLY A 215 6.48 -11.32 2.84
CA GLY A 215 6.48 -9.88 2.58
C GLY A 215 6.25 -9.57 1.10
N ALA A 216 5.22 -8.78 0.84
CA ALA A 216 5.02 -8.23 -0.49
C ALA A 216 6.23 -7.38 -0.89
N GLU A 217 6.70 -7.52 -2.13
CA GLU A 217 7.79 -6.71 -2.71
C GLU A 217 9.18 -6.99 -2.12
N SER A 218 9.36 -8.17 -1.54
CA SER A 218 10.69 -8.63 -1.18
C SER A 218 11.58 -8.79 -2.41
N LYS A 219 12.83 -8.35 -2.30
CA LYS A 219 13.81 -8.56 -3.38
C LYS A 219 14.22 -10.02 -3.56
N TYR A 220 13.87 -10.88 -2.64
CA TYR A 220 14.21 -12.30 -2.66
C TYR A 220 13.10 -13.17 -3.24
N GLU A 221 11.85 -12.70 -3.22
CA GLU A 221 10.71 -13.51 -3.65
C GLU A 221 10.55 -13.46 -5.18
N ILE A 222 10.59 -14.63 -5.79
CA ILE A 222 10.41 -14.81 -7.23
C ILE A 222 8.99 -15.30 -7.53
N ALA A 223 8.53 -16.31 -6.78
CA ALA A 223 7.21 -16.88 -6.94
C ALA A 223 6.09 -15.89 -6.61
N PRO A 224 4.92 -16.01 -7.24
CA PRO A 224 3.82 -15.11 -6.96
C PRO A 224 3.24 -15.39 -5.56
N LEU A 225 2.84 -14.33 -4.89
CA LEU A 225 2.14 -14.41 -3.60
C LEU A 225 0.63 -14.46 -3.85
N PHE A 226 0.00 -15.56 -3.42
CA PHE A 226 -1.46 -15.71 -3.35
C PHE A 226 -1.88 -15.66 -1.90
N TYR A 227 -2.70 -14.70 -1.50
CA TYR A 227 -2.99 -14.48 -0.10
C TYR A 227 -4.37 -13.88 0.16
N ARG A 228 -4.81 -13.99 1.39
CA ARG A 228 -6.10 -13.46 1.83
C ARG A 228 -6.13 -11.94 1.76
N VAL A 229 -7.32 -11.36 1.64
CA VAL A 229 -7.53 -9.91 1.76
C VAL A 229 -7.11 -9.39 3.14
N SER A 230 -6.69 -8.14 3.21
CA SER A 230 -6.22 -7.54 4.47
C SER A 230 -7.36 -7.36 5.48
N GLY A 231 -7.00 -7.28 6.75
CA GLY A 231 -7.95 -7.01 7.83
C GLY A 231 -8.73 -5.70 7.65
N THR A 232 -8.15 -4.71 6.96
CA THR A 232 -8.83 -3.45 6.64
C THR A 232 -9.93 -3.60 5.58
N PHE A 233 -9.73 -4.44 4.58
CA PHE A 233 -10.81 -4.83 3.66
C PHE A 233 -11.92 -5.57 4.41
N LEU A 234 -11.55 -6.49 5.31
CA LEU A 234 -12.50 -7.28 6.09
C LEU A 234 -13.30 -6.44 7.10
N LYS A 235 -12.77 -5.31 7.57
CA LYS A 235 -13.55 -4.38 8.40
C LYS A 235 -14.71 -3.75 7.65
N SER A 236 -14.59 -3.57 6.32
CA SER A 236 -15.67 -3.02 5.49
C SER A 236 -16.68 -4.09 5.05
N ASP A 237 -16.23 -5.29 4.74
CA ASP A 237 -17.06 -6.44 4.38
C ASP A 237 -16.37 -7.75 4.80
N PRO A 238 -16.77 -8.34 5.96
CA PRO A 238 -16.20 -9.60 6.44
C PRO A 238 -16.38 -10.78 5.48
N ALA A 239 -17.40 -10.75 4.63
CA ALA A 239 -17.68 -11.84 3.68
C ALA A 239 -16.63 -11.92 2.56
N LEU A 240 -15.86 -10.86 2.32
CA LEU A 240 -14.74 -10.88 1.36
C LEU A 240 -13.68 -11.93 1.71
N ALA A 241 -13.52 -12.30 2.97
CA ALA A 241 -12.59 -13.35 3.38
C ALA A 241 -12.82 -14.67 2.66
N LYS A 242 -14.08 -14.99 2.35
CA LYS A 242 -14.48 -16.25 1.75
C LYS A 242 -14.48 -16.25 0.22
N ARG A 243 -14.65 -15.08 -0.39
CA ARG A 243 -14.84 -14.96 -1.84
C ARG A 243 -13.81 -14.09 -2.56
N MET A 244 -12.81 -13.55 -1.87
CA MET A 244 -11.80 -12.71 -2.49
C MET A 244 -10.39 -13.10 -2.07
N ILE A 245 -9.47 -13.06 -3.03
CA ILE A 245 -8.05 -13.23 -2.80
C ILE A 245 -7.26 -12.03 -3.34
N ARG A 246 -6.03 -11.89 -2.86
CA ARG A 246 -5.05 -10.95 -3.42
C ARG A 246 -3.94 -11.73 -4.11
N ILE A 247 -3.43 -11.17 -5.20
CA ILE A 247 -2.23 -11.68 -5.86
C ILE A 247 -1.22 -10.57 -6.00
N ASN A 248 0.01 -10.84 -5.57
CA ASN A 248 1.17 -10.04 -5.92
C ASN A 248 2.03 -10.89 -6.86
N PRO A 249 2.27 -10.45 -8.10
CA PRO A 249 3.08 -11.20 -9.06
C PRO A 249 4.51 -11.45 -8.58
N ASN A 250 5.05 -10.63 -7.71
CA ASN A 250 6.47 -10.58 -7.39
C ASN A 250 7.31 -10.49 -8.69
N ARG A 251 8.02 -11.55 -9.08
CA ARG A 251 8.74 -11.65 -10.35
C ARG A 251 8.22 -12.76 -11.26
N ALA A 252 7.06 -13.32 -10.93
CA ALA A 252 6.40 -14.29 -11.79
C ALA A 252 5.68 -13.58 -12.93
N GLY A 253 5.78 -14.13 -14.11
CA GLY A 253 5.04 -13.66 -15.28
C GLY A 253 3.58 -14.11 -15.24
N PHE A 254 2.79 -13.47 -16.10
CA PHE A 254 1.37 -13.71 -16.33
C PHE A 254 1.03 -15.19 -16.46
N GLU A 255 1.74 -15.95 -17.31
CA GLU A 255 1.46 -17.36 -17.60
C GLU A 255 1.60 -18.23 -16.34
N THR A 256 2.55 -17.94 -15.47
CA THR A 256 2.75 -18.66 -14.22
C THR A 256 1.57 -18.45 -13.28
N ILE A 257 1.08 -17.24 -13.16
CA ILE A 257 -0.05 -16.90 -12.29
C ILE A 257 -1.34 -17.55 -12.80
N ILE A 258 -1.62 -17.43 -14.10
CA ILE A 258 -2.79 -18.06 -14.72
C ILE A 258 -2.74 -19.58 -14.54
N ARG A 259 -1.59 -20.20 -14.81
CA ARG A 259 -1.41 -21.66 -14.63
C ARG A 259 -1.69 -22.11 -13.19
N ILE A 260 -1.21 -21.36 -12.21
CA ILE A 260 -1.47 -21.68 -10.78
C ILE A 260 -2.96 -21.53 -10.49
N LEU A 261 -3.58 -20.42 -10.88
CA LEU A 261 -4.98 -20.12 -10.61
C LEU A 261 -5.90 -21.16 -11.24
N GLU A 262 -5.73 -21.49 -12.53
CA GLU A 262 -6.54 -22.48 -13.25
C GLU A 262 -6.39 -23.87 -12.65
N ASN A 263 -5.16 -24.30 -12.33
CA ASN A 263 -4.92 -25.62 -11.78
C ASN A 263 -5.37 -25.73 -10.32
N ALA A 264 -5.30 -24.66 -9.54
CA ALA A 264 -5.88 -24.60 -8.21
C ALA A 264 -7.41 -24.74 -8.27
N TYR A 265 -8.06 -23.98 -9.17
CA TYR A 265 -9.51 -24.05 -9.35
C TYR A 265 -10.00 -25.46 -9.77
N LYS A 266 -9.29 -26.14 -10.68
CA LYS A 266 -9.64 -27.50 -11.13
C LYS A 266 -9.62 -28.56 -10.01
N LYS A 267 -9.03 -28.25 -8.85
CA LYS A 267 -8.92 -29.16 -7.71
C LYS A 267 -9.97 -28.88 -6.62
N LEU A 268 -10.82 -27.89 -6.80
CA LEU A 268 -11.92 -27.55 -5.90
C LEU A 268 -13.14 -28.43 -6.15
#